data_21b934912824ff74e21435f138a4ed83
#
_entry.id   21b934912824ff74e21435f138a4ed83
#
_cell.length_a   1.000
_cell.length_b   1.000
_cell.length_c   1.000
_cell.angle_alpha   90.00
_cell.angle_beta   90.00
_cell.angle_gamma   90.00
#
_symmetry.space_group_name_H-M   'P 1'
#
loop_
_entity.id
_entity.type
_entity.pdbx_description
1 polymer ?
#
loop_
_entity_poly.entity_id
_entity_poly.type
_entity_poly.pdbx_seq_one_letter_code
_entity_poly.pdbx_strand_id
1 'polypeptide(L)'
;NFFSHFFVDFQPKKPSFNAALIAPDILRNFTPSQSKLHFDHFQQITSKGQPQEDPILNDFFNGCLQHIQRDKEFHQSALFQEIYQLQRSNWQLMCPKLKIPRFWFTLHVVIEIMIDSYLINNHLEKLQLFYTTLESQQETYRTALELMGHDQIDHFMERYTRFYTNQYLFHYQDLERVGFALHKIHEQVKLDSSWYIPNNIEQLALWKSTYADVCLVLAKYPLEMKPIR
;
A
#
# COMPACT_ATOMS: atom_id res chain seq x y z
N ASN A 1 1.84 -1.21 -0.77
CA ASN A 1 1.43 -1.45 0.61
C ASN A 1 0.76 -0.21 1.20
N PHE A 2 -0.43 -0.35 1.78
CA PHE A 2 -1.18 0.81 2.26
C PHE A 2 -0.86 1.14 3.71
N PHE A 3 -0.84 0.15 4.57
CA PHE A 3 -0.78 0.39 6.01
C PHE A 3 0.61 0.77 6.50
N SER A 4 1.66 0.17 5.95
CA SER A 4 3.04 0.48 6.34
C SER A 4 3.43 1.93 6.04
N HIS A 5 3.00 2.53 4.92
CA HIS A 5 3.22 3.95 4.65
C HIS A 5 2.56 4.84 5.69
N PHE A 6 1.29 4.58 6.01
CA PHE A 6 0.59 5.29 7.07
C PHE A 6 1.27 5.09 8.42
N PHE A 7 1.66 3.85 8.76
CA PHE A 7 2.26 3.52 10.04
C PHE A 7 3.59 4.24 10.29
N VAL A 8 4.49 4.21 9.30
CA VAL A 8 5.86 4.74 9.46
C VAL A 8 5.92 6.25 9.47
N ASP A 9 5.12 6.91 8.62
CA ASP A 9 5.18 8.36 8.40
C ASP A 9 4.02 9.13 9.06
N PHE A 10 3.22 8.47 9.92
CA PHE A 10 2.08 9.09 10.62
C PHE A 10 2.49 10.33 11.41
N GLN A 11 1.78 11.43 11.20
CA GLN A 11 1.96 12.70 11.91
C GLN A 11 0.70 13.05 12.70
N PRO A 12 0.73 13.06 14.06
CA PRO A 12 -0.36 13.57 14.87
C PRO A 12 -0.72 15.00 14.43
N LYS A 13 -1.99 15.35 14.39
CA LYS A 13 -2.49 16.68 13.98
C LYS A 13 -2.43 17.02 12.49
N LYS A 14 -2.02 16.08 11.61
CA LYS A 14 -2.01 16.27 10.16
C LYS A 14 -2.86 15.22 9.44
N PRO A 15 -4.18 15.22 9.62
CA PRO A 15 -5.04 14.15 9.06
C PRO A 15 -4.98 14.10 7.53
N SER A 16 -4.90 15.24 6.84
CA SER A 16 -4.82 15.29 5.38
C SER A 16 -3.50 14.73 4.85
N PHE A 17 -2.37 15.06 5.52
CA PHE A 17 -1.08 14.45 5.23
C PHE A 17 -1.14 12.92 5.41
N ASN A 18 -1.68 12.46 6.55
CA ASN A 18 -1.75 11.04 6.87
C ASN A 18 -2.63 10.26 5.88
N ALA A 19 -3.78 10.80 5.49
CA ALA A 19 -4.63 10.19 4.47
C ALA A 19 -3.91 10.11 3.11
N ALA A 20 -3.13 11.12 2.77
CA ALA A 20 -2.41 11.20 1.51
C ALA A 20 -1.18 10.28 1.41
N LEU A 21 -0.71 9.70 2.55
CA LEU A 21 0.36 8.70 2.55
C LEU A 21 0.03 7.42 1.76
N ILE A 22 -1.22 7.24 1.34
CA ILE A 22 -1.62 6.12 0.49
C ILE A 22 -2.26 6.58 -0.84
N ALA A 23 -2.39 7.89 -1.03
CA ALA A 23 -3.08 8.44 -2.19
C ALA A 23 -2.49 8.00 -3.53
N PRO A 24 -1.16 7.96 -3.75
CA PRO A 24 -0.59 7.50 -5.01
C PRO A 24 -0.99 6.07 -5.37
N ASP A 25 -1.03 5.17 -4.41
CA ASP A 25 -1.43 3.78 -4.62
C ASP A 25 -2.94 3.64 -4.87
N ILE A 26 -3.76 4.36 -4.12
CA ILE A 26 -5.22 4.35 -4.31
C ILE A 26 -5.57 4.93 -5.68
N LEU A 27 -4.97 6.04 -6.07
CA LEU A 27 -5.21 6.68 -7.37
C LEU A 27 -4.85 5.72 -8.50
N ARG A 28 -3.70 5.08 -8.43
CA ARG A 28 -3.28 4.08 -9.41
C ARG A 28 -4.22 2.88 -9.49
N ASN A 29 -4.70 2.40 -8.36
CA ASN A 29 -5.54 1.21 -8.29
C ASN A 29 -6.99 1.48 -8.67
N PHE A 30 -7.51 2.68 -8.43
CA PHE A 30 -8.91 3.03 -8.68
C PHE A 30 -9.15 3.62 -10.07
N THR A 31 -8.12 4.13 -10.73
CA THR A 31 -8.19 4.70 -12.07
C THR A 31 -7.07 4.18 -12.99
N PRO A 32 -7.09 2.88 -13.33
CA PRO A 32 -5.97 2.22 -14.01
C PRO A 32 -5.69 2.73 -15.44
N SER A 33 -6.58 3.48 -16.05
CA SER A 33 -6.45 3.98 -17.43
C SER A 33 -5.83 5.37 -17.53
N GLN A 34 -5.71 6.09 -16.43
CA GLN A 34 -5.23 7.47 -16.44
C GLN A 34 -4.06 7.68 -15.50
N SER A 35 -3.00 8.12 -16.11
CA SER A 35 -1.84 8.76 -15.54
C SER A 35 -1.15 8.01 -14.39
N LYS A 36 0.04 7.56 -14.69
CA LYS A 36 1.09 7.44 -13.69
C LYS A 36 1.21 8.81 -13.03
N LEU A 37 0.66 8.96 -11.82
CA LEU A 37 0.90 10.13 -11.00
C LEU A 37 2.38 10.09 -10.62
N HIS A 38 3.18 10.88 -11.32
CA HIS A 38 4.60 10.98 -11.09
C HIS A 38 4.89 12.00 -10.00
N PHE A 39 5.98 11.82 -9.32
CA PHE A 39 6.53 12.79 -8.37
C PHE A 39 6.53 14.22 -8.95
N ASP A 40 6.94 14.36 -10.20
CA ASP A 40 6.97 15.65 -10.90
C ASP A 40 5.59 16.32 -11.01
N HIS A 41 4.51 15.54 -11.13
CA HIS A 41 3.14 16.06 -11.19
C HIS A 41 2.73 16.68 -9.85
N PHE A 42 2.93 15.97 -8.74
CA PHE A 42 2.68 16.52 -7.40
C PHE A 42 3.59 17.71 -7.09
N GLN A 43 4.85 17.62 -7.48
CA GLN A 43 5.81 18.72 -7.31
C GLN A 43 5.42 19.97 -8.12
N GLN A 44 4.91 19.80 -9.35
CA GLN A 44 4.40 20.90 -10.15
C GLN A 44 3.17 21.57 -9.53
N ILE A 45 2.24 20.78 -8.96
CA ILE A 45 1.06 21.32 -8.27
C ILE A 45 1.51 22.12 -7.05
N THR A 46 2.39 21.57 -6.21
CA THR A 46 2.90 22.27 -5.01
C THR A 46 3.72 23.52 -5.34
N SER A 47 4.47 23.53 -6.45
CA SER A 47 5.28 24.68 -6.87
C SER A 47 4.47 25.82 -7.51
N LYS A 48 3.27 25.54 -8.04
CA LYS A 48 2.39 26.56 -8.66
C LYS A 48 1.65 27.46 -7.67
N GLY A 49 1.85 27.31 -6.37
CA GLY A 49 1.34 28.21 -5.34
C GLY A 49 -0.10 27.98 -4.90
N GLN A 50 -0.93 27.27 -5.68
CA GLN A 50 -2.35 27.04 -5.34
C GLN A 50 -2.57 26.27 -4.03
N PRO A 51 -1.85 25.15 -3.74
CA PRO A 51 -2.00 24.46 -2.47
C PRO A 51 -1.36 25.20 -1.29
N GLN A 52 -0.46 26.16 -1.52
CA GLN A 52 0.20 26.90 -0.44
C GLN A 52 -0.76 27.86 0.27
N GLU A 53 -1.83 28.29 -0.39
CA GLU A 53 -2.87 29.13 0.20
C GLU A 53 -3.84 28.31 1.09
N ASP A 54 -4.01 27.00 0.79
CA ASP A 54 -4.80 26.08 1.61
C ASP A 54 -3.88 25.09 2.35
N PRO A 55 -3.70 25.26 3.67
CA PRO A 55 -2.83 24.39 4.46
C PRO A 55 -3.28 22.91 4.47
N ILE A 56 -4.58 22.63 4.28
CA ILE A 56 -5.11 21.25 4.23
C ILE A 56 -4.65 20.56 2.94
N LEU A 57 -4.78 21.24 1.81
CA LEU A 57 -4.34 20.72 0.51
C LEU A 57 -2.81 20.65 0.42
N ASN A 58 -2.11 21.62 1.00
CA ASN A 58 -0.66 21.57 1.09
C ASN A 58 -0.19 20.36 1.88
N ASP A 59 -0.78 20.07 3.03
CA ASP A 59 -0.49 18.85 3.82
C ASP A 59 -0.82 17.58 3.00
N PHE A 60 -1.93 17.55 2.26
CA PHE A 60 -2.29 16.42 1.40
C PHE A 60 -1.22 16.15 0.33
N PHE A 61 -0.83 17.14 -0.45
CA PHE A 61 0.19 16.96 -1.49
C PHE A 61 1.57 16.61 -0.92
N ASN A 62 1.93 17.15 0.25
CA ASN A 62 3.14 16.76 0.96
C ASN A 62 3.10 15.29 1.40
N GLY A 63 1.94 14.77 1.82
CA GLY A 63 1.73 13.35 2.11
C GLY A 63 1.95 12.47 0.87
N CYS A 64 1.45 12.90 -0.30
CA CYS A 64 1.69 12.20 -1.57
C CYS A 64 3.19 12.16 -1.92
N LEU A 65 3.90 13.29 -1.78
CA LEU A 65 5.34 13.35 -2.02
C LEU A 65 6.13 12.46 -1.06
N GLN A 66 5.74 12.47 0.22
CA GLN A 66 6.33 11.60 1.25
C GLN A 66 6.17 10.12 0.91
N HIS A 67 4.96 9.71 0.46
CA HIS A 67 4.73 8.34 0.00
C HIS A 67 5.71 7.94 -1.10
N ILE A 68 5.79 8.74 -2.18
CA ILE A 68 6.65 8.42 -3.33
C ILE A 68 8.13 8.31 -2.92
N GLN A 69 8.59 9.23 -2.07
CA GLN A 69 9.96 9.19 -1.56
C GLN A 69 10.19 7.95 -0.70
N ARG A 70 9.26 7.64 0.20
CA ARG A 70 9.35 6.49 1.10
C ARG A 70 9.31 5.16 0.35
N ASP A 71 8.46 5.04 -0.66
CA ASP A 71 8.36 3.86 -1.51
C ASP A 71 9.72 3.54 -2.18
N LYS A 72 10.35 4.57 -2.74
CA LYS A 72 11.68 4.43 -3.34
C LYS A 72 12.75 4.01 -2.31
N GLU A 73 12.75 4.64 -1.12
CA GLU A 73 13.69 4.29 -0.03
C GLU A 73 13.45 2.87 0.46
N PHE A 74 12.19 2.45 0.61
CA PHE A 74 11.80 1.13 1.08
C PHE A 74 12.35 0.03 0.16
N HIS A 75 12.16 0.14 -1.15
CA HIS A 75 12.64 -0.86 -2.10
C HIS A 75 14.18 -0.96 -2.17
N GLN A 76 14.89 0.08 -1.77
CA GLN A 76 16.35 0.10 -1.67
C GLN A 76 16.86 -0.28 -0.27
N SER A 77 15.97 -0.46 0.71
CA SER A 77 16.35 -0.73 2.08
C SER A 77 16.96 -2.11 2.28
N ALA A 78 17.84 -2.24 3.28
CA ALA A 78 18.39 -3.52 3.69
C ALA A 78 17.28 -4.51 4.11
N LEU A 79 16.21 -4.00 4.75
CA LEU A 79 15.03 -4.78 5.13
C LEU A 79 14.40 -5.47 3.92
N PHE A 80 14.01 -4.70 2.91
CA PHE A 80 13.36 -5.26 1.71
C PHE A 80 14.28 -6.23 0.98
N GLN A 81 15.55 -5.86 0.79
CA GLN A 81 16.52 -6.66 0.09
C GLN A 81 16.81 -8.00 0.80
N GLU A 82 16.91 -7.99 2.14
CA GLU A 82 17.14 -9.21 2.91
C GLU A 82 15.96 -10.18 2.80
N ILE A 83 14.71 -9.70 2.98
CA ILE A 83 13.51 -10.55 2.79
C ILE A 83 13.46 -11.11 1.36
N TYR A 84 13.70 -10.26 0.37
CA TYR A 84 13.69 -10.67 -1.03
C TYR A 84 14.72 -11.76 -1.32
N GLN A 85 15.94 -11.65 -0.82
CA GLN A 85 16.99 -12.66 -1.01
C GLN A 85 16.67 -13.97 -0.30
N LEU A 86 16.13 -13.93 0.92
CA LEU A 86 15.72 -15.13 1.65
C LEU A 86 14.64 -15.91 0.88
N GLN A 87 13.68 -15.21 0.29
CA GLN A 87 12.53 -15.83 -0.35
C GLN A 87 12.72 -16.16 -1.83
N ARG A 88 13.65 -15.48 -2.51
CA ARG A 88 13.82 -15.58 -3.97
C ARG A 88 13.89 -17.01 -4.49
N SER A 89 14.75 -17.85 -3.91
CA SER A 89 14.97 -19.22 -4.38
C SER A 89 13.73 -20.10 -4.18
N ASN A 90 13.05 -19.95 -3.03
CA ASN A 90 11.84 -20.67 -2.72
C ASN A 90 10.69 -20.30 -3.69
N TRP A 91 10.49 -19.00 -3.91
CA TRP A 91 9.47 -18.51 -4.85
C TRP A 91 9.78 -18.87 -6.30
N GLN A 92 11.06 -18.83 -6.70
CA GLN A 92 11.48 -19.23 -8.05
C GLN A 92 11.18 -20.70 -8.32
N LEU A 93 11.29 -21.56 -7.30
CA LEU A 93 10.93 -22.98 -7.38
C LEU A 93 9.42 -23.20 -7.37
N MET A 94 8.70 -22.50 -6.50
CA MET A 94 7.28 -22.73 -6.26
C MET A 94 6.35 -22.08 -7.29
N CYS A 95 6.73 -20.93 -7.86
CA CYS A 95 5.88 -20.23 -8.84
C CYS A 95 5.52 -21.08 -10.06
N PRO A 96 6.44 -21.78 -10.74
CA PRO A 96 6.07 -22.66 -11.85
C PRO A 96 5.17 -23.84 -11.40
N LYS A 97 5.45 -24.43 -10.24
CA LYS A 97 4.68 -25.52 -9.67
C LYS A 97 3.24 -25.12 -9.36
N LEU A 98 3.05 -23.94 -8.80
CA LEU A 98 1.76 -23.37 -8.44
C LEU A 98 1.13 -22.55 -9.56
N LYS A 99 1.78 -22.45 -10.73
CA LYS A 99 1.36 -21.64 -11.88
C LYS A 99 1.20 -20.15 -11.56
N ILE A 100 1.94 -19.64 -10.58
CA ILE A 100 1.93 -18.23 -10.21
C ILE A 100 2.73 -17.44 -11.25
N PRO A 101 2.12 -16.45 -11.95
CA PRO A 101 2.80 -15.72 -13.01
C PRO A 101 3.77 -14.67 -12.45
N ARG A 102 4.72 -14.25 -13.26
CA ARG A 102 5.63 -13.12 -13.00
C ARG A 102 6.19 -13.11 -11.57
N PHE A 103 6.94 -14.15 -11.20
CA PHE A 103 7.39 -14.35 -9.83
C PHE A 103 8.06 -13.10 -9.21
N TRP A 104 8.80 -12.30 -9.98
CA TRP A 104 9.40 -11.04 -9.54
C TRP A 104 8.40 -10.05 -8.96
N PHE A 105 7.36 -9.78 -9.76
CA PHE A 105 6.28 -8.88 -9.37
C PHE A 105 5.51 -9.47 -8.19
N THR A 106 5.20 -10.76 -8.27
CA THR A 106 4.39 -11.43 -7.25
C THR A 106 5.12 -11.48 -5.91
N LEU A 107 6.41 -11.86 -5.89
CA LEU A 107 7.21 -11.86 -4.66
C LEU A 107 7.31 -10.46 -4.06
N HIS A 108 7.55 -9.44 -4.88
CA HIS A 108 7.60 -8.05 -4.45
C HIS A 108 6.31 -7.64 -3.73
N VAL A 109 5.16 -7.84 -4.37
CA VAL A 109 3.85 -7.49 -3.79
C VAL A 109 3.55 -8.30 -2.53
N VAL A 110 3.90 -9.59 -2.50
CA VAL A 110 3.70 -10.41 -1.31
C VAL A 110 4.52 -9.93 -0.12
N ILE A 111 5.78 -9.53 -0.33
CA ILE A 111 6.60 -8.96 0.75
C ILE A 111 5.90 -7.73 1.36
N GLU A 112 5.39 -6.84 0.54
CA GLU A 112 4.66 -5.65 0.99
C GLU A 112 3.40 -6.01 1.79
N ILE A 113 2.58 -6.94 1.27
CA ILE A 113 1.38 -7.39 1.97
C ILE A 113 1.72 -8.10 3.29
N MET A 114 2.80 -8.88 3.33
CA MET A 114 3.23 -9.57 4.56
C MET A 114 3.75 -8.60 5.62
N ILE A 115 4.39 -7.50 5.21
CA ILE A 115 4.78 -6.43 6.14
C ILE A 115 3.54 -5.73 6.68
N ASP A 116 2.57 -5.40 5.83
CA ASP A 116 1.29 -4.85 6.29
C ASP A 116 0.58 -5.82 7.25
N SER A 117 0.56 -7.12 6.94
CA SER A 117 0.00 -8.17 7.81
C SER A 117 0.69 -8.20 9.18
N TYR A 118 2.03 -8.14 9.22
CA TYR A 118 2.79 -8.08 10.47
C TYR A 118 2.43 -6.84 11.30
N LEU A 119 2.40 -5.68 10.69
CA LEU A 119 2.07 -4.43 11.37
C LEU A 119 0.63 -4.44 11.89
N ILE A 120 -0.32 -4.94 11.10
CA ILE A 120 -1.73 -5.06 11.49
C ILE A 120 -1.88 -5.97 12.70
N ASN A 121 -1.23 -7.14 12.70
CA ASN A 121 -1.29 -8.07 13.82
C ASN A 121 -0.75 -7.49 15.13
N ASN A 122 0.17 -6.53 15.05
CA ASN A 122 0.79 -5.93 16.23
C ASN A 122 0.20 -4.55 16.61
N HIS A 123 -0.61 -3.91 15.72
CA HIS A 123 -1.05 -2.52 15.89
C HIS A 123 -2.48 -2.30 15.37
N LEU A 124 -3.44 -3.08 15.85
CA LEU A 124 -4.85 -2.99 15.40
C LEU A 124 -5.48 -1.62 15.65
N GLU A 125 -5.12 -0.97 16.74
CA GLU A 125 -5.58 0.38 17.06
C GLU A 125 -5.12 1.42 16.01
N LYS A 126 -3.94 1.22 15.42
CA LYS A 126 -3.44 2.07 14.33
C LYS A 126 -4.17 1.80 13.02
N LEU A 127 -4.56 0.55 12.77
CA LEU A 127 -5.38 0.23 11.60
C LEU A 127 -6.78 0.86 11.71
N GLN A 128 -7.37 0.89 12.90
CA GLN A 128 -8.62 1.60 13.13
C GLN A 128 -8.45 3.11 12.88
N LEU A 129 -7.36 3.71 13.41
CA LEU A 129 -7.03 5.11 13.17
C LEU A 129 -6.81 5.41 11.68
N PHE A 130 -6.18 4.50 10.94
CA PHE A 130 -6.02 4.59 9.49
C PHE A 130 -7.37 4.77 8.79
N TYR A 131 -8.32 3.89 9.03
CA TYR A 131 -9.63 3.95 8.38
C TYR A 131 -10.45 5.19 8.80
N THR A 132 -10.44 5.57 10.07
CA THR A 132 -11.12 6.80 10.52
C THR A 132 -10.47 8.05 9.94
N THR A 133 -9.14 8.05 9.73
CA THR A 133 -8.45 9.14 9.05
C THR A 133 -8.92 9.25 7.60
N LEU A 134 -8.98 8.13 6.85
CA LEU A 134 -9.46 8.14 5.46
C LEU A 134 -10.91 8.63 5.37
N GLU A 135 -11.78 8.12 6.22
CA GLU A 135 -13.19 8.54 6.25
C GLU A 135 -13.33 10.05 6.46
N SER A 136 -12.55 10.62 7.38
CA SER A 136 -12.60 12.06 7.68
C SER A 136 -12.06 12.97 6.56
N GLN A 137 -11.33 12.42 5.58
CA GLN A 137 -10.64 13.20 4.54
C GLN A 137 -11.26 13.08 3.14
N GLN A 138 -12.52 12.66 3.04
CA GLN A 138 -13.21 12.49 1.75
C GLN A 138 -13.24 13.77 0.92
N GLU A 139 -13.62 14.91 1.54
CA GLU A 139 -13.68 16.20 0.84
C GLU A 139 -12.30 16.69 0.42
N THR A 140 -11.27 16.43 1.22
CA THR A 140 -9.88 16.75 0.85
C THR A 140 -9.46 15.97 -0.39
N TYR A 141 -9.80 14.66 -0.47
CA TYR A 141 -9.55 13.85 -1.67
C TYR A 141 -10.30 14.40 -2.88
N ARG A 142 -11.58 14.74 -2.74
CA ARG A 142 -12.39 15.31 -3.84
C ARG A 142 -11.76 16.59 -4.37
N THR A 143 -11.46 17.55 -3.49
CA THR A 143 -10.87 18.84 -3.86
C THR A 143 -9.47 18.65 -4.51
N ALA A 144 -8.66 17.74 -3.98
CA ALA A 144 -7.36 17.43 -4.57
C ALA A 144 -7.49 16.84 -6.00
N LEU A 145 -8.48 15.96 -6.24
CA LEU A 145 -8.75 15.41 -7.56
C LEU A 145 -9.23 16.47 -8.55
N GLU A 146 -10.07 17.40 -8.11
CA GLU A 146 -10.52 18.56 -8.90
C GLU A 146 -9.32 19.44 -9.32
N LEU A 147 -8.44 19.76 -8.38
CA LEU A 147 -7.21 20.52 -8.66
C LEU A 147 -6.26 19.80 -9.63
N MET A 148 -6.21 18.47 -9.55
CA MET A 148 -5.44 17.65 -10.48
C MET A 148 -6.10 17.53 -11.86
N GLY A 149 -7.33 18.02 -12.05
CA GLY A 149 -8.08 17.88 -13.30
C GLY A 149 -8.49 16.43 -13.58
N HIS A 150 -8.77 15.65 -12.54
CA HIS A 150 -9.15 14.25 -12.70
C HIS A 150 -10.57 14.15 -13.29
N ASP A 151 -10.74 13.40 -14.38
CA ASP A 151 -12.01 13.34 -15.15
C ASP A 151 -13.05 12.35 -14.58
N GLN A 152 -12.68 11.48 -13.65
CA GLN A 152 -13.55 10.43 -13.09
C GLN A 152 -13.68 10.52 -11.55
N ILE A 153 -13.88 11.72 -11.03
CA ILE A 153 -13.89 11.99 -9.59
C ILE A 153 -14.95 11.15 -8.87
N ASP A 154 -16.19 11.13 -9.36
CA ASP A 154 -17.27 10.40 -8.68
C ASP A 154 -17.03 8.88 -8.69
N HIS A 155 -16.50 8.32 -9.78
CA HIS A 155 -16.12 6.92 -9.83
C HIS A 155 -14.99 6.60 -8.84
N PHE A 156 -13.98 7.47 -8.76
CA PHE A 156 -12.92 7.35 -7.76
C PHE A 156 -13.48 7.40 -6.34
N MET A 157 -14.33 8.39 -6.04
CA MET A 157 -14.90 8.57 -4.71
C MET A 157 -15.79 7.40 -4.28
N GLU A 158 -16.54 6.79 -5.21
CA GLU A 158 -17.28 5.55 -4.93
C GLU A 158 -16.33 4.42 -4.49
N ARG A 159 -15.23 4.21 -5.18
CA ARG A 159 -14.24 3.18 -4.84
C ARG A 159 -13.50 3.50 -3.55
N TYR A 160 -13.18 4.76 -3.33
CA TYR A 160 -12.57 5.24 -2.10
C TYR A 160 -13.48 4.99 -0.89
N THR A 161 -14.78 5.32 -1.02
CA THR A 161 -15.78 5.04 0.01
C THR A 161 -15.84 3.53 0.32
N ARG A 162 -15.93 2.69 -0.69
CA ARG A 162 -15.89 1.23 -0.50
C ARG A 162 -14.61 0.75 0.19
N PHE A 163 -13.47 1.37 -0.11
CA PHE A 163 -12.20 1.00 0.48
C PHE A 163 -12.19 1.19 1.99
N TYR A 164 -12.54 2.37 2.49
CA TYR A 164 -12.55 2.62 3.93
C TYR A 164 -13.74 2.00 4.65
N THR A 165 -14.90 1.83 3.99
CA THR A 165 -16.08 1.19 4.59
C THR A 165 -15.91 -0.32 4.75
N ASN A 166 -15.36 -1.00 3.74
CA ASN A 166 -15.17 -2.45 3.77
C ASN A 166 -13.99 -2.88 4.64
N GLN A 167 -13.08 -1.99 4.97
CA GLN A 167 -11.97 -2.21 5.91
C GLN A 167 -11.20 -3.51 5.65
N TYR A 168 -11.00 -3.86 4.38
CA TYR A 168 -10.52 -5.20 4.00
C TYR A 168 -9.10 -5.52 4.52
N LEU A 169 -8.29 -4.53 4.90
CA LEU A 169 -6.95 -4.79 5.46
C LEU A 169 -7.01 -5.54 6.80
N PHE A 170 -8.15 -5.50 7.53
CA PHE A 170 -8.33 -6.37 8.71
C PHE A 170 -8.23 -7.86 8.35
N HIS A 171 -8.52 -8.24 7.11
CA HIS A 171 -8.36 -9.61 6.65
C HIS A 171 -6.89 -10.04 6.49
N TYR A 172 -5.93 -9.11 6.46
CA TYR A 172 -4.51 -9.46 6.38
C TYR A 172 -3.96 -10.13 7.65
N GLN A 173 -4.73 -10.20 8.72
CA GLN A 173 -4.44 -11.04 9.88
C GLN A 173 -4.45 -12.54 9.53
N ASP A 174 -5.16 -12.93 8.48
CA ASP A 174 -5.25 -14.29 7.99
C ASP A 174 -4.44 -14.46 6.70
N LEU A 175 -3.44 -15.34 6.74
CA LEU A 175 -2.55 -15.58 5.59
C LEU A 175 -3.27 -16.17 4.37
N GLU A 176 -4.40 -16.86 4.55
CA GLU A 176 -5.23 -17.29 3.41
C GLU A 176 -5.87 -16.10 2.70
N ARG A 177 -6.27 -15.08 3.46
CA ARG A 177 -6.79 -13.82 2.91
C ARG A 177 -5.72 -13.00 2.20
N VAL A 178 -4.46 -13.11 2.62
CA VAL A 178 -3.32 -12.54 1.86
C VAL A 178 -3.23 -13.16 0.46
N GLY A 179 -3.37 -14.48 0.34
CA GLY A 179 -3.43 -15.15 -0.96
C GLY A 179 -4.59 -14.65 -1.83
N PHE A 180 -5.76 -14.42 -1.25
CA PHE A 180 -6.90 -13.82 -1.93
C PHE A 180 -6.62 -12.38 -2.39
N ALA A 181 -5.99 -11.56 -1.54
CA ALA A 181 -5.63 -10.19 -1.91
C ALA A 181 -4.66 -10.17 -3.11
N LEU A 182 -3.65 -11.03 -3.10
CA LEU A 182 -2.72 -11.19 -4.22
C LEU A 182 -3.43 -11.62 -5.51
N HIS A 183 -4.36 -12.56 -5.43
CA HIS A 183 -5.21 -12.96 -6.55
C HIS A 183 -5.96 -11.75 -7.13
N LYS A 184 -6.56 -10.91 -6.30
CA LYS A 184 -7.25 -9.69 -6.74
C LYS A 184 -6.32 -8.66 -7.37
N ILE A 185 -5.10 -8.52 -6.87
CA ILE A 185 -4.09 -7.65 -7.49
C ILE A 185 -3.70 -8.18 -8.88
N HIS A 186 -3.53 -9.50 -9.04
CA HIS A 186 -3.25 -10.10 -10.34
C HIS A 186 -4.38 -9.83 -11.35
N GLU A 187 -5.65 -9.97 -10.94
CA GLU A 187 -6.80 -9.60 -11.79
C GLU A 187 -6.73 -8.13 -12.24
N GLN A 188 -6.45 -7.21 -11.32
CA GLN A 188 -6.34 -5.77 -11.63
C GLN A 188 -5.26 -5.46 -12.65
N VAL A 189 -4.10 -6.11 -12.56
CA VAL A 189 -2.98 -5.90 -13.49
C VAL A 189 -3.05 -6.83 -14.71
N LYS A 190 -4.18 -7.50 -14.93
CA LYS A 190 -4.45 -8.41 -16.06
C LYS A 190 -3.43 -9.56 -16.17
N LEU A 191 -2.98 -10.07 -15.05
CA LEU A 191 -2.23 -11.32 -14.97
C LEU A 191 -3.18 -12.50 -14.79
N ASP A 192 -2.71 -13.68 -15.19
CA ASP A 192 -3.44 -14.92 -14.89
C ASP A 192 -3.61 -15.05 -13.38
N SER A 193 -4.85 -15.16 -12.95
CA SER A 193 -5.23 -15.31 -11.54
C SER A 193 -5.82 -16.69 -11.22
N SER A 194 -5.89 -17.59 -12.21
CA SER A 194 -6.43 -18.96 -12.07
C SER A 194 -5.59 -19.87 -11.17
N TRP A 195 -4.38 -19.45 -10.82
CA TRP A 195 -3.48 -20.14 -9.91
C TRP A 195 -4.00 -20.20 -8.47
N TYR A 196 -4.82 -19.21 -8.06
CA TYR A 196 -5.29 -19.13 -6.69
C TYR A 196 -6.36 -20.19 -6.42
N ILE A 197 -6.11 -21.05 -5.46
CA ILE A 197 -7.02 -22.10 -5.00
C ILE A 197 -7.22 -21.90 -3.50
N PRO A 198 -8.42 -21.56 -3.03
CA PRO A 198 -8.72 -21.48 -1.60
C PRO A 198 -8.31 -22.74 -0.86
N ASN A 199 -7.75 -22.60 0.33
CA ASN A 199 -7.31 -23.69 1.22
C ASN A 199 -6.23 -24.60 0.59
N ASN A 200 -5.48 -24.14 -0.41
CA ASN A 200 -4.40 -24.93 -0.98
C ASN A 200 -3.21 -24.98 -0.01
N ILE A 201 -2.88 -26.20 0.45
CA ILE A 201 -1.85 -26.44 1.47
C ILE A 201 -0.47 -25.95 1.02
N GLU A 202 -0.10 -26.14 -0.25
CA GLU A 202 1.22 -25.71 -0.76
C GLU A 202 1.31 -24.17 -0.86
N GLN A 203 0.22 -23.50 -1.28
CA GLN A 203 0.15 -22.05 -1.28
C GLN A 203 0.24 -21.52 0.15
N LEU A 204 -0.54 -22.08 1.07
CA LEU A 204 -0.51 -21.66 2.47
C LEU A 204 0.86 -21.90 3.13
N ALA A 205 1.56 -22.99 2.77
CA ALA A 205 2.92 -23.23 3.24
C ALA A 205 3.91 -22.15 2.72
N LEU A 206 3.74 -21.73 1.46
CA LEU A 206 4.54 -20.65 0.89
C LEU A 206 4.28 -19.30 1.59
N TRP A 207 3.01 -18.98 1.86
CA TRP A 207 2.65 -17.76 2.62
C TRP A 207 3.24 -17.78 4.02
N LYS A 208 3.10 -18.90 4.76
CA LYS A 208 3.64 -19.06 6.11
C LYS A 208 5.17 -18.91 6.15
N SER A 209 5.87 -19.52 5.20
CA SER A 209 7.32 -19.39 5.08
C SER A 209 7.73 -17.94 4.84
N THR A 210 7.05 -17.25 3.92
CA THR A 210 7.35 -15.85 3.62
C THR A 210 7.07 -14.94 4.81
N TYR A 211 5.95 -15.16 5.50
CA TYR A 211 5.60 -14.39 6.70
C TYR A 211 6.60 -14.60 7.84
N ALA A 212 7.07 -15.82 8.04
CA ALA A 212 8.07 -16.12 9.07
C ALA A 212 9.38 -15.36 8.82
N ASP A 213 9.87 -15.32 7.57
CA ASP A 213 11.07 -14.56 7.23
C ASP A 213 10.85 -13.05 7.33
N VAL A 214 9.66 -12.54 6.97
CA VAL A 214 9.30 -11.15 7.20
C VAL A 214 9.36 -10.81 8.68
N CYS A 215 8.79 -11.64 9.56
CA CYS A 215 8.86 -11.45 11.00
C CYS A 215 10.30 -11.44 11.53
N LEU A 216 11.13 -12.38 11.05
CA LEU A 216 12.53 -12.48 11.43
C LEU A 216 13.32 -11.22 11.05
N VAL A 217 13.15 -10.74 9.81
CA VAL A 217 13.86 -9.56 9.31
C VAL A 217 13.35 -8.29 9.97
N LEU A 218 12.03 -8.16 10.21
CA LEU A 218 11.47 -7.02 10.95
C LEU A 218 11.94 -6.96 12.41
N ALA A 219 12.21 -8.09 13.04
CA ALA A 219 12.83 -8.10 14.37
C ALA A 219 14.27 -7.54 14.34
N LYS A 220 14.99 -7.69 13.22
CA LYS A 220 16.33 -7.13 13.03
C LYS A 220 16.30 -5.66 12.58
N TYR A 221 15.32 -5.29 11.77
CA TYR A 221 15.13 -3.94 11.23
C TYR A 221 13.73 -3.42 11.57
N PRO A 222 13.47 -3.04 12.81
CA PRO A 222 12.14 -2.60 13.22
C PRO A 222 11.70 -1.37 12.43
N LEU A 223 10.46 -1.41 11.95
CA LEU A 223 9.81 -0.25 11.37
C LEU A 223 9.35 0.64 12.52
N GLU A 224 10.12 1.66 12.81
CA GLU A 224 9.79 2.64 13.85
C GLU A 224 9.04 3.82 13.23
N MET A 225 8.01 4.26 13.93
CA MET A 225 7.44 5.59 13.66
C MET A 225 8.53 6.61 13.96
N LYS A 226 8.92 7.40 12.97
CA LYS A 226 9.91 8.47 13.20
C LYS A 226 9.32 9.46 14.22
N PRO A 227 10.03 9.74 15.33
CA PRO A 227 9.61 10.83 16.19
C PRO A 227 9.60 12.12 15.37
N ILE A 228 8.51 12.86 15.46
CA ILE A 228 8.36 14.16 14.80
C ILE A 228 9.39 15.09 15.46
N ARG A 229 10.36 15.55 14.67
CA ARG A 229 11.27 16.61 15.05
C ARG A 229 10.65 17.97 14.84
#